data_ba7891c3a44bede626605b6c99147f27
#
_entry.id   ba7891c3a44bede626605b6c99147f27
#
_cell.length_a   1.000
_cell.length_b   1.000
_cell.length_c   1.000
_cell.angle_alpha   90.00
_cell.angle_beta   90.00
_cell.angle_gamma   90.00
#
_symmetry.space_group_name_H-M   'P 1'
#
loop_
_entity.id
_entity.type
_entity.pdbx_description
1 polymer ?
#
loop_
_entity_poly.entity_id
_entity_poly.type
_entity_poly.pdbx_seq_one_letter_code
_entity_poly.pdbx_strand_id
1 'polypeptide(L)'
;MEITLEKISEDNRAEYSNFEVKTDLGNYQSRIRPKEDMDIVGWYYIIFENKPIGSIWLEKKTGDSFAVLGIFIADESYRGRGFGKQAIKRILELEQQHMDIAEVRLHVRMSNLRAAACYKSCGFYEFDRYERSDGISVISMKKTIRRHI
;
A
#
# COMPACT_ATOMS: atom_id res chain seq x y z
N MET A 1 -16.33 -6.59 10.26
CA MET A 1 -16.37 -5.35 9.45
C MET A 1 -15.51 -5.57 8.21
N GLU A 2 -16.11 -5.41 7.06
CA GLU A 2 -15.41 -5.68 5.80
C GLU A 2 -15.24 -4.41 4.98
N ILE A 3 -14.07 -4.30 4.35
CA ILE A 3 -13.82 -3.30 3.32
C ILE A 3 -13.97 -3.93 1.94
N THR A 4 -14.15 -3.08 0.94
CA THR A 4 -14.05 -3.46 -0.46
C THR A 4 -13.02 -2.58 -1.14
N LEU A 5 -12.55 -3.00 -2.31
CA LEU A 5 -11.65 -2.21 -3.14
C LEU A 5 -12.35 -1.78 -4.42
N GLU A 6 -12.28 -0.50 -4.74
CA GLU A 6 -12.81 0.06 -5.98
C GLU A 6 -11.67 0.61 -6.82
N LYS A 7 -11.56 0.14 -8.06
CA LYS A 7 -10.47 0.56 -8.94
C LYS A 7 -10.51 2.06 -9.19
N ILE A 8 -9.36 2.72 -9.04
CA ILE A 8 -9.22 4.14 -9.33
C ILE A 8 -9.03 4.33 -10.84
N SER A 9 -9.84 5.21 -11.42
CA SER A 9 -9.83 5.59 -12.83
C SER A 9 -9.89 7.11 -12.95
N GLU A 10 -9.83 7.62 -14.16
CA GLU A 10 -10.00 9.05 -14.39
C GLU A 10 -11.37 9.54 -13.94
N ASP A 11 -12.40 8.69 -14.03
CA ASP A 11 -13.77 9.05 -13.70
C ASP A 11 -14.00 9.26 -12.20
N ASN A 12 -13.27 8.56 -11.34
CA ASN A 12 -13.44 8.66 -9.88
C ASN A 12 -12.22 9.27 -9.15
N ARG A 13 -11.23 9.75 -9.91
CA ARG A 13 -9.98 10.27 -9.31
C ARG A 13 -10.20 11.53 -8.48
N ALA A 14 -11.28 12.27 -8.72
CA ALA A 14 -11.62 13.46 -7.95
C ALA A 14 -11.87 13.16 -6.47
N GLU A 15 -12.35 11.97 -6.13
CA GLU A 15 -12.52 11.54 -4.74
C GLU A 15 -11.20 11.45 -3.99
N TYR A 16 -10.13 11.10 -4.71
CA TYR A 16 -8.79 10.98 -4.16
C TYR A 16 -8.27 12.33 -3.63
N SER A 17 -8.54 13.44 -4.30
CA SER A 17 -8.05 14.74 -3.87
C SER A 17 -8.62 15.17 -2.51
N ASN A 18 -9.73 14.62 -2.07
CA ASN A 18 -10.28 14.88 -0.74
C ASN A 18 -9.41 14.34 0.39
N PHE A 19 -8.60 13.32 0.11
CA PHE A 19 -7.71 12.74 1.12
C PHE A 19 -6.56 13.68 1.46
N GLU A 20 -6.05 14.43 0.48
CA GLU A 20 -4.92 15.32 0.66
C GLU A 20 -5.20 16.44 1.67
N VAL A 21 -6.47 16.83 1.81
CA VAL A 21 -6.89 17.92 2.68
C VAL A 21 -7.02 17.48 4.15
N LYS A 22 -7.27 16.19 4.40
CA LYS A 22 -7.68 15.68 5.73
C LYS A 22 -6.57 14.99 6.50
N THR A 23 -5.39 14.82 5.91
CA THR A 23 -4.42 13.89 6.45
C THR A 23 -3.07 14.58 6.67
N ASP A 24 -2.52 14.41 7.88
CA ASP A 24 -1.14 14.76 8.19
C ASP A 24 -0.30 13.49 8.08
N LEU A 25 0.25 13.26 6.90
CA LEU A 25 1.09 12.09 6.64
C LEU A 25 2.57 12.34 6.92
N GLY A 26 2.95 13.59 7.22
CA GLY A 26 4.35 13.98 7.36
C GLY A 26 5.14 13.16 8.37
N ASN A 27 4.48 12.68 9.43
CA ASN A 27 5.12 11.93 10.50
C ASN A 27 5.21 10.42 10.25
N TYR A 28 4.39 9.87 9.35
CA TYR A 28 4.26 8.41 9.23
C TYR A 28 4.44 7.89 7.82
N GLN A 29 4.20 8.71 6.80
CA GLN A 29 4.14 8.24 5.43
C GLN A 29 4.63 9.31 4.47
N SER A 30 5.35 8.88 3.43
CA SER A 30 5.94 9.78 2.45
C SER A 30 5.05 9.99 1.22
N ARG A 31 4.17 9.05 0.90
CA ARG A 31 3.37 9.09 -0.31
C ARG A 31 1.94 8.63 -0.06
N ILE A 32 1.02 9.22 -0.81
CA ILE A 32 -0.40 8.88 -0.79
C ILE A 32 -0.89 8.33 -2.13
N ARG A 33 0.00 8.22 -3.12
CA ARG A 33 -0.29 7.73 -4.46
C ARG A 33 0.94 7.07 -5.09
N PRO A 34 0.75 6.27 -6.17
CA PRO A 34 1.87 5.68 -6.91
C PRO A 34 2.82 6.73 -7.47
N LYS A 35 4.07 6.35 -7.70
CA LYS A 35 5.05 7.21 -8.39
C LYS A 35 4.71 7.32 -9.87
N GLU A 36 4.91 8.51 -10.43
CA GLU A 36 4.61 8.77 -11.84
C GLU A 36 5.53 8.04 -12.80
N ASP A 37 6.75 7.73 -12.39
CA ASP A 37 7.75 7.05 -13.21
C ASP A 37 7.68 5.52 -13.14
N MET A 38 6.68 4.98 -12.49
CA MET A 38 6.48 3.53 -12.35
C MET A 38 5.17 3.10 -13.00
N ASP A 39 5.15 1.86 -13.48
CA ASP A 39 3.92 1.27 -14.01
C ASP A 39 2.98 0.91 -12.86
N ILE A 40 1.72 1.26 -13.00
CA ILE A 40 0.69 0.90 -12.03
C ILE A 40 0.18 -0.49 -12.36
N VAL A 41 0.43 -1.45 -11.47
CA VAL A 41 -0.12 -2.80 -11.56
C VAL A 41 -1.58 -2.80 -11.11
N GLY A 42 -1.88 -2.11 -10.03
CA GLY A 42 -3.24 -1.90 -9.54
C GLY A 42 -3.28 -0.73 -8.58
N TRP A 43 -4.37 0.04 -8.63
CA TRP A 43 -4.58 1.19 -7.75
C TRP A 43 -6.06 1.26 -7.39
N TYR A 44 -6.39 1.23 -6.10
CA TYR A 44 -7.75 1.09 -5.61
C TYR A 44 -8.03 2.04 -4.45
N TYR A 45 -9.27 2.54 -4.38
CA TYR A 45 -9.81 3.09 -3.14
C TYR A 45 -10.13 1.94 -2.19
N ILE A 46 -9.89 2.18 -0.91
CA ILE A 46 -10.38 1.31 0.17
C ILE A 46 -11.72 1.87 0.60
N ILE A 47 -12.77 1.07 0.46
CA ILE A 47 -14.16 1.49 0.73
C ILE A 47 -14.65 0.81 2.01
N PHE A 48 -15.17 1.60 2.92
CA PHE A 48 -15.84 1.13 4.14
C PHE A 48 -17.14 1.88 4.31
N GLU A 49 -18.24 1.13 4.47
CA GLU A 49 -19.60 1.71 4.59
C GLU A 49 -19.92 2.71 3.46
N ASN A 50 -19.64 2.28 2.23
CA ASN A 50 -19.86 3.06 1.00
C ASN A 50 -19.05 4.37 0.91
N LYS A 51 -17.99 4.50 1.71
CA LYS A 51 -17.17 5.70 1.76
C LYS A 51 -15.70 5.35 1.51
N PRO A 52 -14.99 6.09 0.63
CA PRO A 52 -13.55 5.90 0.48
C PRO A 52 -12.82 6.40 1.73
N ILE A 53 -12.03 5.51 2.34
CA ILE A 53 -11.28 5.81 3.55
C ILE A 53 -9.77 5.83 3.34
N GLY A 54 -9.31 5.45 2.17
CA GLY A 54 -7.90 5.44 1.83
C GLY A 54 -7.67 4.87 0.44
N SER A 55 -6.42 4.59 0.14
CA SER A 55 -6.06 3.93 -1.12
C SER A 55 -4.93 2.93 -0.93
N ILE A 56 -4.82 2.01 -1.87
CA ILE A 56 -3.79 0.98 -1.90
C ILE A 56 -3.37 0.75 -3.35
N TRP A 57 -2.08 0.50 -3.57
CA TRP A 57 -1.55 0.30 -4.92
C TRP A 57 -0.39 -0.67 -4.96
N LEU A 58 -0.18 -1.21 -6.15
CA LEU A 58 1.04 -1.92 -6.52
C LEU A 58 1.66 -1.22 -7.71
N GLU A 59 2.94 -0.91 -7.63
CA GLU A 59 3.69 -0.23 -8.68
C GLU A 59 4.94 -1.03 -9.02
N LYS A 60 5.42 -0.93 -10.26
CA LYS A 60 6.54 -1.73 -10.75
C LYS A 60 7.36 -0.96 -11.77
N LYS A 61 8.67 -1.04 -11.68
CA LYS A 61 9.56 -0.58 -12.75
C LYS A 61 9.64 -1.65 -13.83
N THR A 62 9.67 -1.21 -15.09
CA THR A 62 9.86 -2.11 -16.23
C THR A 62 11.15 -2.91 -16.04
N GLY A 63 11.03 -4.22 -16.16
CA GLY A 63 12.17 -5.15 -16.00
C GLY A 63 12.40 -5.67 -14.59
N ASP A 64 11.78 -5.09 -13.56
CA ASP A 64 11.89 -5.61 -12.20
C ASP A 64 11.05 -6.87 -12.02
N SER A 65 11.56 -7.80 -11.19
CA SER A 65 10.83 -9.03 -10.82
C SER A 65 9.93 -8.86 -9.60
N PHE A 66 9.80 -7.66 -9.09
CA PHE A 66 8.99 -7.37 -7.90
C PHE A 66 8.14 -6.12 -8.13
N ALA A 67 7.01 -6.07 -7.42
CA ALA A 67 6.18 -4.87 -7.32
C ALA A 67 6.32 -4.26 -5.93
N VAL A 68 6.07 -2.97 -5.81
CA VAL A 68 6.11 -2.24 -4.54
C VAL A 68 4.69 -1.89 -4.13
N LEU A 69 4.34 -2.25 -2.90
CA LEU A 69 3.04 -1.96 -2.30
C LEU A 69 3.09 -0.61 -1.60
N GLY A 70 2.07 0.22 -1.84
CA GLY A 70 1.81 1.41 -1.05
C GLY A 70 0.38 1.40 -0.54
N ILE A 71 0.17 1.93 0.64
CA ILE A 71 -1.15 2.01 1.26
C ILE A 71 -1.22 3.24 2.16
N PHE A 72 -2.36 3.92 2.17
CA PHE A 72 -2.63 4.90 3.20
C PHE A 72 -4.11 4.90 3.60
N ILE A 73 -4.34 5.25 4.87
CA ILE A 73 -5.67 5.44 5.44
C ILE A 73 -5.81 6.91 5.80
N ALA A 74 -6.82 7.58 5.27
CA ALA A 74 -6.94 9.04 5.31
C ALA A 74 -7.24 9.61 6.68
N ASP A 75 -7.91 8.86 7.55
CA ASP A 75 -8.37 9.33 8.86
C ASP A 75 -7.89 8.37 9.94
N GLU A 76 -7.32 8.92 11.01
CA GLU A 76 -6.84 8.14 12.15
C GLU A 76 -7.93 7.27 12.79
N SER A 77 -9.19 7.69 12.73
CA SER A 77 -10.32 6.93 13.28
C SER A 77 -10.49 5.56 12.63
N TYR A 78 -9.97 5.37 11.41
CA TYR A 78 -10.03 4.09 10.71
C TYR A 78 -8.78 3.23 10.92
N ARG A 79 -7.74 3.76 11.57
CA ARG A 79 -6.50 3.03 11.81
C ARG A 79 -6.64 2.08 13.00
N GLY A 80 -5.87 0.99 12.97
CA GLY A 80 -5.87 0.02 14.06
C GLY A 80 -7.13 -0.86 14.13
N ARG A 81 -7.94 -0.90 13.07
CA ARG A 81 -9.18 -1.67 13.00
C ARG A 81 -9.10 -2.86 12.04
N GLY A 82 -7.91 -3.16 11.53
CA GLY A 82 -7.70 -4.28 10.62
C GLY A 82 -8.00 -3.99 9.15
N PHE A 83 -8.34 -2.76 8.80
CA PHE A 83 -8.66 -2.40 7.42
C PHE A 83 -7.46 -2.50 6.48
N GLY A 84 -6.28 -2.10 6.94
CA GLY A 84 -5.05 -2.24 6.16
C GLY A 84 -4.74 -3.69 5.82
N LYS A 85 -4.87 -4.58 6.77
CA LYS A 85 -4.67 -6.01 6.58
C LYS A 85 -5.64 -6.59 5.56
N GLN A 86 -6.92 -6.22 5.64
CA GLN A 86 -7.93 -6.65 4.68
C GLN A 86 -7.60 -6.14 3.27
N ALA A 87 -7.22 -4.86 3.15
CA ALA A 87 -6.90 -4.24 1.87
C ALA A 87 -5.69 -4.91 1.21
N ILE A 88 -4.64 -5.21 1.98
CA ILE A 88 -3.45 -5.90 1.48
C ILE A 88 -3.80 -7.29 0.95
N LYS A 89 -4.54 -8.07 1.72
CA LYS A 89 -4.97 -9.39 1.27
C LYS A 89 -5.79 -9.30 -0.01
N ARG A 90 -6.68 -8.33 -0.08
CA ARG A 90 -7.59 -8.19 -1.22
C ARG A 90 -6.86 -7.78 -2.50
N ILE A 91 -5.94 -6.81 -2.44
CA ILE A 91 -5.21 -6.39 -3.64
C ILE A 91 -4.31 -7.52 -4.15
N LEU A 92 -3.67 -8.27 -3.26
CA LEU A 92 -2.85 -9.41 -3.67
C LEU A 92 -3.68 -10.49 -4.36
N GLU A 93 -4.90 -10.75 -3.89
CA GLU A 93 -5.83 -11.69 -4.55
C GLU A 93 -6.27 -11.17 -5.92
N LEU A 94 -6.64 -9.89 -6.01
CA LEU A 94 -7.11 -9.28 -7.25
C LEU A 94 -6.06 -9.26 -8.35
N GLU A 95 -4.79 -9.01 -7.99
CA GLU A 95 -3.71 -8.85 -8.94
C GLU A 95 -2.86 -10.12 -9.15
N GLN A 96 -3.08 -11.14 -8.36
CA GLN A 96 -2.26 -12.36 -8.35
C GLN A 96 -2.20 -13.04 -9.74
N GLN A 97 -3.29 -13.04 -10.49
CA GLN A 97 -3.36 -13.68 -11.81
C GLN A 97 -2.69 -12.85 -12.91
N HIS A 98 -2.50 -11.58 -12.68
CA HIS A 98 -1.98 -10.62 -13.66
C HIS A 98 -0.54 -10.21 -13.42
N MET A 99 0.01 -10.57 -12.27
CA MET A 99 1.36 -10.16 -11.89
C MET A 99 2.40 -11.15 -12.41
N ASP A 100 3.27 -10.67 -13.28
CA ASP A 100 4.47 -11.40 -13.70
C ASP A 100 5.64 -11.01 -12.78
N ILE A 101 5.45 -11.24 -11.49
CA ILE A 101 6.41 -10.88 -10.45
C ILE A 101 6.58 -12.02 -9.46
N ALA A 102 7.77 -12.11 -8.88
CA ALA A 102 8.13 -13.15 -7.91
C ALA A 102 7.83 -12.73 -6.47
N GLU A 103 7.84 -11.45 -6.18
CA GLU A 103 7.67 -10.91 -4.83
C GLU A 103 7.03 -9.53 -4.82
N VAL A 104 6.45 -9.18 -3.67
CA VAL A 104 5.95 -7.83 -3.38
C VAL A 104 6.81 -7.26 -2.27
N ARG A 105 7.27 -6.03 -2.44
CA ARG A 105 8.06 -5.28 -1.46
C ARG A 105 7.29 -4.08 -0.97
N LEU A 106 7.67 -3.60 0.20
CA LEU A 106 7.17 -2.34 0.75
C LEU A 106 8.26 -1.68 1.58
N HIS A 107 8.07 -0.39 1.83
CA HIS A 107 8.97 0.40 2.66
C HIS A 107 8.15 1.05 3.76
N VAL A 108 8.60 0.94 5.00
CA VAL A 108 7.90 1.51 6.15
C VAL A 108 8.89 2.26 7.04
N ARG A 109 8.50 3.43 7.52
CA ARG A 109 9.35 4.17 8.46
C ARG A 109 9.47 3.37 9.76
N MET A 110 10.67 3.33 10.31
CA MET A 110 10.92 2.62 11.57
C MET A 110 10.05 3.13 12.72
N SER A 111 9.65 4.41 12.67
CA SER A 111 8.76 5.00 13.67
C SER A 111 7.32 4.51 13.58
N ASN A 112 6.92 3.92 12.44
CA ASN A 112 5.55 3.46 12.23
C ASN A 112 5.40 1.99 12.64
N LEU A 113 5.44 1.75 13.96
CA LEU A 113 5.41 0.41 14.54
C LEU A 113 4.11 -0.35 14.22
N ARG A 114 2.99 0.38 14.17
CA ARG A 114 1.68 -0.21 13.87
C ARG A 114 1.64 -0.77 12.44
N ALA A 115 2.13 0.01 11.48
CA ALA A 115 2.18 -0.43 10.09
C ALA A 115 3.13 -1.62 9.92
N ALA A 116 4.31 -1.58 10.54
CA ALA A 116 5.26 -2.69 10.49
C ALA A 116 4.64 -3.99 11.03
N ALA A 117 3.92 -3.90 12.15
CA ALA A 117 3.23 -5.06 12.74
C ALA A 117 2.13 -5.59 11.81
N CYS A 118 1.37 -4.69 11.17
CA CYS A 118 0.36 -5.06 10.19
C CYS A 118 0.97 -5.85 9.03
N TYR A 119 2.07 -5.36 8.48
CA TYR A 119 2.73 -5.99 7.34
C TYR A 119 3.29 -7.38 7.72
N LYS A 120 3.87 -7.51 8.90
CA LYS A 120 4.32 -8.81 9.42
C LYS A 120 3.16 -9.79 9.51
N SER A 121 2.01 -9.34 9.99
CA SER A 121 0.81 -10.18 10.09
C SER A 121 0.26 -10.61 8.73
N CYS A 122 0.61 -9.89 7.66
CA CYS A 122 0.26 -10.24 6.28
C CYS A 122 1.30 -11.16 5.61
N GLY A 123 2.35 -11.55 6.32
CA GLY A 123 3.38 -12.44 5.79
C GLY A 123 4.60 -11.75 5.23
N PHE A 124 4.72 -10.44 5.37
CA PHE A 124 5.92 -9.72 4.99
C PHE A 124 7.00 -9.89 6.04
N TYR A 125 8.25 -9.95 5.61
CA TYR A 125 9.41 -10.02 6.49
C TYR A 125 10.46 -8.98 6.10
N GLU A 126 11.19 -8.49 7.09
CA GLU A 126 12.23 -7.50 6.90
C GLU A 126 13.44 -8.10 6.16
N PHE A 127 13.95 -7.39 5.16
CA PHE A 127 15.16 -7.81 4.45
C PHE A 127 16.21 -6.71 4.34
N ASP A 128 15.88 -5.45 4.64
CA ASP A 128 16.82 -4.34 4.59
C ASP A 128 16.40 -3.21 5.53
N ARG A 129 17.36 -2.41 5.95
CA ARG A 129 17.18 -1.16 6.68
C ARG A 129 18.11 -0.13 6.11
N TYR A 130 17.62 1.09 5.96
CA TYR A 130 18.46 2.19 5.49
C TYR A 130 17.98 3.51 6.07
N GLU A 131 18.88 4.51 6.01
CA GLU A 131 18.56 5.88 6.38
C GLU A 131 18.47 6.71 5.10
N ARG A 132 17.38 7.45 4.96
CA ARG A 132 17.18 8.37 3.83
C ARG A 132 18.10 9.58 3.98
N SER A 133 18.30 10.32 2.88
CA SER A 133 19.10 11.54 2.90
C SER A 133 18.55 12.62 3.85
N ASP A 134 17.26 12.57 4.18
CA ASP A 134 16.61 13.47 5.13
C ASP A 134 16.69 12.98 6.59
N GLY A 135 17.41 11.89 6.86
CA GLY A 135 17.59 11.33 8.19
C GLY A 135 16.51 10.37 8.65
N ILE A 136 15.52 10.09 7.82
CA ILE A 136 14.44 9.16 8.18
C ILE A 136 14.92 7.72 7.98
N SER A 137 14.80 6.90 9.02
CA SER A 137 15.13 5.48 8.97
C SER A 137 13.95 4.65 8.45
N VAL A 138 14.24 3.74 7.52
CA VAL A 138 13.24 2.96 6.79
C VAL A 138 13.57 1.47 6.87
N ILE A 139 12.54 0.66 7.03
CA ILE A 139 12.62 -0.80 6.93
C ILE A 139 12.02 -1.21 5.58
N SER A 140 12.74 -2.03 4.83
CA SER A 140 12.22 -2.67 3.63
C SER A 140 11.80 -4.08 3.94
N MET A 141 10.58 -4.43 3.55
CA MET A 141 9.99 -5.74 3.77
C MET A 141 9.55 -6.35 2.46
N LYS A 142 9.46 -7.67 2.42
CA LYS A 142 9.00 -8.38 1.22
C LYS A 142 8.20 -9.62 1.56
N LYS A 143 7.40 -10.05 0.58
CA LYS A 143 6.63 -11.28 0.62
C LYS A 143 6.76 -11.98 -0.71
N THR A 144 7.07 -13.28 -0.69
CA THR A 144 7.11 -14.10 -1.90
C THR A 144 5.69 -14.38 -2.36
N ILE A 145 5.45 -14.18 -3.66
CA ILE A 145 4.17 -14.46 -4.27
C ILE A 145 4.24 -15.82 -4.97
N ARG A 146 3.39 -16.74 -4.55
CA ARG A 146 3.30 -18.05 -5.21
C ARG A 146 2.39 -17.93 -6.43
N ARG A 147 2.92 -18.33 -7.58
CA ARG A 147 2.12 -18.43 -8.78
C ARG A 147 1.35 -19.76 -8.74
N HIS A 148 0.10 -19.70 -9.12
CA HIS A 148 -0.65 -20.89 -9.46
C HIS A 148 -0.22 -21.32 -10.85
N ILE A 149 0.34 -22.50 -10.94
CA ILE A 149 0.72 -23.10 -12.21
C ILE A 149 -0.45 -23.91 -12.73
#